data_0148aadce98f929fc506bb91e94683c3
#
_entry.id   0148aadce98f929fc506bb91e94683c3
#
_cell.length_a   1.000
_cell.length_b   1.000
_cell.length_c   1.000
_cell.angle_alpha   90.00
_cell.angle_beta   90.00
_cell.angle_gamma   90.00
#
_symmetry.space_group_name_H-M   'P 1'
#
loop_
_entity.id
_entity.type
_entity.pdbx_description
1 polymer ?
#
loop_
_entity_poly.entity_id
_entity_poly.type
_entity_poly.pdbx_seq_one_letter_code
_entity_poly.pdbx_strand_id
1 'polypeptide(L)'
;VTELVSRGLLRVVEFADLHLKESNTIHSFDSLANADEYTYNGATGSCKQYYQDQSNGKYTPHFDVIGPVVLPQTQAFYGTDAVGVSGDDQYIADFVIDACKGAQQLGVDFANYDQDNDGNVDLVYILYAGHGQADGGASTCIWPHAWDMQSALYFGNTKQTEFFVKTNSMGQIISQNLPVLDGKTILRYACSNELVYRSNARTSIGTICHEFGHVLGLADLYRTDGTDSKEVPGSWALMSNGNYLNNGNTPPNLSVWEKYFLGWVEPDMLVKNGAINLPADGKTYKMLNRTSIVPNEGALSTDTIYYFENRQKSGWDTYLPGWGMLVWRVVYDADEWYYNTPNNTTTRFMLVTANGSTPYTNNLSGGKRQDVPFPGSWEVTEYQPYSHTSLTNIAEEDGIITFLFTNTASSIDNPTIDNMFNQVFDIKLDGSKLKIKGTSHNVNGNYSAKTDVLREL
;
A
#
# COMPACT_ATOMS: atom_id res chain seq x y z
N VAL A 1 11.43 8.34 9.83
CA VAL A 1 10.01 8.05 9.58
C VAL A 1 9.39 9.39 9.28
N THR A 2 9.05 9.67 8.02
CA THR A 2 8.21 10.81 7.64
C THR A 2 6.90 10.71 8.41
N GLU A 3 6.42 11.79 9.01
CA GLU A 3 5.07 11.81 9.58
C GLU A 3 4.09 11.45 8.47
N LEU A 4 3.31 10.39 8.68
CA LEU A 4 2.32 9.96 7.71
C LEU A 4 1.22 11.01 7.63
N VAL A 5 0.77 11.32 6.43
CA VAL A 5 -0.40 12.17 6.16
C VAL A 5 -1.59 11.67 6.97
N SER A 6 -2.06 12.44 7.93
CA SER A 6 -3.14 12.05 8.84
C SER A 6 -4.49 12.68 8.49
N ARG A 7 -4.52 13.67 7.60
CA ARG A 7 -5.72 14.39 7.18
C ARG A 7 -5.86 14.32 5.67
N GLY A 8 -6.90 13.65 5.19
CA GLY A 8 -7.25 13.58 3.77
C GLY A 8 -8.35 14.57 3.41
N LEU A 9 -8.35 15.07 2.19
CA LEU A 9 -9.42 15.91 1.65
C LEU A 9 -10.19 15.13 0.58
N LEU A 10 -11.40 14.68 0.93
CA LEU A 10 -12.32 13.99 0.03
C LEU A 10 -13.34 14.98 -0.51
N ARG A 11 -13.30 15.22 -1.82
CA ARG A 11 -14.23 16.10 -2.52
C ARG A 11 -15.28 15.30 -3.23
N VAL A 12 -16.52 15.62 -2.96
CA VAL A 12 -17.65 15.05 -3.66
C VAL A 12 -18.05 16.02 -4.77
N VAL A 13 -18.04 15.54 -6.02
CA VAL A 13 -18.33 16.39 -7.19
C VAL A 13 -19.51 15.85 -8.00
N GLU A 14 -20.23 16.79 -8.59
CA GLU A 14 -21.28 16.57 -9.59
C GLU A 14 -20.84 17.17 -10.92
N PHE A 15 -21.40 16.69 -12.02
CA PHE A 15 -21.17 17.24 -13.35
C PHE A 15 -22.31 18.18 -13.75
N ALA A 16 -22.11 18.99 -14.80
CA ALA A 16 -23.15 19.85 -15.31
C ALA A 16 -24.41 19.10 -15.77
N ASP A 17 -24.28 17.82 -16.13
CA ASP A 17 -25.34 16.96 -16.65
C ASP A 17 -25.64 15.74 -15.76
N LEU A 18 -24.92 15.53 -14.67
CA LEU A 18 -25.07 14.36 -13.81
C LEU A 18 -24.86 14.70 -12.33
N HIS A 19 -25.92 14.51 -11.55
CA HIS A 19 -25.92 14.76 -10.13
C HIS A 19 -25.81 13.45 -9.34
N LEU A 20 -25.42 13.57 -8.07
CA LEU A 20 -25.44 12.45 -7.11
C LEU A 20 -26.85 11.84 -7.03
N LYS A 21 -26.89 10.53 -6.82
CA LYS A 21 -28.14 9.85 -6.49
C LYS A 21 -28.73 10.48 -5.23
N GLU A 22 -30.03 10.77 -5.22
CA GLU A 22 -30.73 11.46 -4.11
C GLU A 22 -30.47 10.83 -2.73
N SER A 23 -30.28 9.50 -2.68
CA SER A 23 -29.96 8.79 -1.44
C SER A 23 -28.52 8.98 -0.96
N ASN A 24 -27.63 9.55 -1.80
CA ASN A 24 -26.21 9.71 -1.52
C ASN A 24 -25.90 11.18 -1.20
N THR A 25 -25.80 11.46 0.08
CA THR A 25 -25.54 12.80 0.61
C THR A 25 -24.10 12.95 1.06
N ILE A 26 -23.64 14.17 1.27
CA ILE A 26 -22.32 14.44 1.85
C ILE A 26 -22.16 13.70 3.19
N HIS A 27 -23.17 13.69 4.05
CA HIS A 27 -23.17 12.94 5.30
C HIS A 27 -22.98 11.43 5.08
N SER A 28 -23.53 10.87 4.01
CA SER A 28 -23.36 9.45 3.72
C SER A 28 -21.92 9.11 3.24
N PHE A 29 -21.22 10.04 2.58
CA PHE A 29 -19.82 9.90 2.23
C PHE A 29 -18.90 10.19 3.42
N ASP A 30 -19.27 11.13 4.28
CA ASP A 30 -18.56 11.34 5.54
C ASP A 30 -18.63 10.08 6.43
N SER A 31 -19.82 9.45 6.52
CA SER A 31 -19.95 8.19 7.23
C SER A 31 -19.10 7.06 6.64
N LEU A 32 -19.04 6.95 5.31
CA LEU A 32 -18.18 5.98 4.62
C LEU A 32 -16.69 6.22 4.91
N ALA A 33 -16.28 7.48 4.98
CA ALA A 33 -14.89 7.86 5.20
C ALA A 33 -14.48 7.76 6.70
N ASN A 34 -15.33 8.20 7.62
CA ASN A 34 -14.93 8.53 8.99
C ASN A 34 -15.73 7.83 10.11
N ALA A 35 -16.92 7.28 9.83
CA ALA A 35 -17.77 6.79 10.92
C ALA A 35 -17.13 5.59 11.64
N ASP A 36 -17.24 5.59 12.96
CA ASP A 36 -17.03 4.40 13.75
C ASP A 36 -18.17 3.41 13.49
N GLU A 37 -17.89 2.13 13.39
CA GLU A 37 -18.90 1.07 13.16
C GLU A 37 -19.71 1.22 11.85
N TYR A 38 -19.08 1.69 10.76
CA TYR A 38 -19.72 1.77 9.45
C TYR A 38 -20.04 0.37 8.90
N THR A 39 -21.33 0.12 8.58
CA THR A 39 -21.83 -1.21 8.19
C THR A 39 -22.69 -1.20 6.92
N TYR A 40 -22.73 -0.10 6.18
CA TYR A 40 -23.54 0.00 4.96
C TYR A 40 -23.12 -1.08 3.95
N ASN A 41 -24.10 -1.78 3.35
CA ASN A 41 -23.89 -2.92 2.43
C ASN A 41 -23.01 -4.05 2.99
N GLY A 42 -22.95 -4.24 4.30
CA GLY A 42 -22.14 -5.26 4.95
C GLY A 42 -20.66 -4.89 5.03
N ALA A 43 -20.35 -3.59 5.06
CA ALA A 43 -18.99 -3.11 5.31
C ALA A 43 -18.53 -3.51 6.72
N THR A 44 -17.25 -3.82 6.85
CA THR A 44 -16.62 -4.15 8.14
C THR A 44 -16.33 -2.89 8.97
N GLY A 45 -16.18 -1.75 8.30
CA GLY A 45 -15.90 -0.46 8.90
C GLY A 45 -15.77 0.64 7.85
N SER A 46 -15.43 1.87 8.26
CA SER A 46 -15.11 3.01 7.40
C SER A 46 -13.65 2.96 6.90
N CYS A 47 -13.28 3.87 6.00
CA CYS A 47 -11.88 4.03 5.57
C CYS A 47 -10.96 4.37 6.77
N LYS A 48 -11.40 5.28 7.65
CA LYS A 48 -10.69 5.62 8.89
C LYS A 48 -10.46 4.39 9.75
N GLN A 49 -11.53 3.61 10.01
CA GLN A 49 -11.45 2.41 10.83
C GLN A 49 -10.54 1.36 10.21
N TYR A 50 -10.58 1.18 8.89
CA TYR A 50 -9.65 0.29 8.20
C TYR A 50 -8.20 0.61 8.57
N TYR A 51 -7.74 1.84 8.36
CA TYR A 51 -6.35 2.22 8.63
C TYR A 51 -6.01 2.24 10.12
N GLN A 52 -6.95 2.59 10.97
CA GLN A 52 -6.79 2.49 12.41
C GLN A 52 -6.52 1.05 12.86
N ASP A 53 -7.30 0.10 12.33
CA ASP A 53 -7.13 -1.33 12.63
C ASP A 53 -5.82 -1.88 12.04
N GLN A 54 -5.48 -1.49 10.78
CA GLN A 54 -4.23 -1.94 10.15
C GLN A 54 -2.99 -1.53 10.94
N SER A 55 -3.03 -0.39 11.60
CA SER A 55 -1.93 0.18 12.37
C SER A 55 -1.95 -0.17 13.85
N ASN A 56 -2.93 -0.96 14.33
CA ASN A 56 -3.17 -1.17 15.76
C ASN A 56 -3.35 0.15 16.53
N GLY A 57 -4.05 1.11 15.93
CA GLY A 57 -4.34 2.42 16.50
C GLY A 57 -3.18 3.43 16.47
N LYS A 58 -2.02 3.08 15.90
CA LYS A 58 -0.88 4.01 15.76
C LYS A 58 -1.14 5.13 14.74
N TYR A 59 -2.03 4.88 13.81
CA TYR A 59 -2.41 5.81 12.75
C TYR A 59 -3.93 5.87 12.64
N THR A 60 -4.48 7.08 12.69
CA THR A 60 -5.92 7.31 12.60
C THR A 60 -6.15 8.50 11.67
N PRO A 61 -6.35 8.24 10.35
CA PRO A 61 -6.63 9.32 9.41
C PRO A 61 -7.99 9.95 9.68
N HIS A 62 -8.14 11.20 9.27
CA HIS A 62 -9.41 11.88 9.21
C HIS A 62 -9.62 12.43 7.80
N PHE A 63 -10.81 12.27 7.25
CA PHE A 63 -11.16 12.76 5.93
C PHE A 63 -12.13 13.93 6.04
N ASP A 64 -11.73 15.10 5.59
CA ASP A 64 -12.65 16.23 5.44
C ASP A 64 -13.46 16.02 4.16
N VAL A 65 -14.74 15.74 4.30
CA VAL A 65 -15.64 15.48 3.17
C VAL A 65 -16.38 16.74 2.77
N ILE A 66 -16.04 17.30 1.63
CA ILE A 66 -16.53 18.60 1.14
C ILE A 66 -17.27 18.43 -0.18
N GLY A 67 -18.41 19.13 -0.32
CA GLY A 67 -19.17 19.15 -1.55
C GLY A 67 -20.69 19.26 -1.31
N PRO A 68 -21.54 18.96 -2.33
CA PRO A 68 -21.10 18.68 -3.68
C PRO A 68 -20.58 19.93 -4.39
N VAL A 69 -19.48 19.77 -5.12
CA VAL A 69 -18.98 20.76 -6.07
C VAL A 69 -19.59 20.45 -7.43
N VAL A 70 -20.32 21.40 -8.02
CA VAL A 70 -20.85 21.23 -9.38
C VAL A 70 -19.80 21.68 -10.38
N LEU A 71 -19.27 20.73 -11.16
CA LEU A 71 -18.26 21.00 -12.18
C LEU A 71 -18.90 21.67 -13.41
N PRO A 72 -18.16 22.56 -14.11
CA PRO A 72 -18.70 23.34 -15.22
C PRO A 72 -18.99 22.54 -16.49
N GLN A 73 -18.46 21.31 -16.62
CA GLN A 73 -18.59 20.49 -17.81
C GLN A 73 -19.32 19.18 -17.50
N THR A 74 -19.70 18.46 -18.57
CA THR A 74 -20.35 17.14 -18.49
C THR A 74 -19.38 16.04 -18.08
N GLN A 75 -19.91 14.91 -17.56
CA GLN A 75 -19.07 13.73 -17.28
C GLN A 75 -18.31 13.29 -18.54
N ALA A 76 -19.01 13.25 -19.70
CA ALA A 76 -18.41 12.85 -20.96
C ALA A 76 -17.30 13.80 -21.45
N PHE A 77 -17.33 15.08 -21.08
CA PHE A 77 -16.24 15.98 -21.40
C PHE A 77 -14.94 15.57 -20.70
N TYR A 78 -15.01 15.25 -19.42
CA TYR A 78 -13.82 14.87 -18.64
C TYR A 78 -13.35 13.46 -18.92
N GLY A 79 -14.28 12.50 -19.00
CA GLY A 79 -14.02 11.06 -18.98
C GLY A 79 -14.00 10.39 -20.37
N THR A 80 -14.14 11.13 -21.48
CA THR A 80 -13.98 10.52 -22.81
C THR A 80 -12.51 10.10 -23.00
N ASP A 81 -12.30 8.85 -23.38
CA ASP A 81 -10.96 8.33 -23.66
C ASP A 81 -10.20 9.19 -24.68
N ALA A 82 -8.91 9.38 -24.44
CA ALA A 82 -8.01 9.99 -25.40
C ALA A 82 -7.92 9.15 -26.67
N VAL A 83 -7.76 9.81 -27.81
CA VAL A 83 -7.76 9.12 -29.12
C VAL A 83 -6.63 8.08 -29.19
N GLY A 84 -7.01 6.81 -29.31
CA GLY A 84 -6.08 5.70 -29.46
C GLY A 84 -5.61 5.05 -28.16
N VAL A 85 -6.10 5.51 -27.00
CA VAL A 85 -5.77 4.95 -25.69
C VAL A 85 -7.08 4.70 -24.93
N SER A 86 -7.35 3.46 -24.54
CA SER A 86 -8.53 3.13 -23.74
C SER A 86 -8.20 3.27 -22.26
N GLY A 87 -9.05 4.00 -21.53
CA GLY A 87 -8.90 4.23 -20.10
C GLY A 87 -8.09 5.47 -19.73
N ASP A 88 -7.52 6.19 -20.70
CA ASP A 88 -6.87 7.48 -20.45
C ASP A 88 -7.85 8.62 -20.74
N ASP A 89 -8.43 9.16 -19.71
CA ASP A 89 -9.42 10.25 -19.78
C ASP A 89 -8.83 11.53 -20.39
N GLN A 90 -9.43 12.01 -21.47
CA GLN A 90 -8.87 13.09 -22.29
C GLN A 90 -8.62 14.39 -21.52
N TYR A 91 -9.52 14.77 -20.61
CA TYR A 91 -9.46 16.04 -19.87
C TYR A 91 -9.39 15.83 -18.36
N ILE A 92 -8.66 14.82 -17.93
CA ILE A 92 -8.53 14.50 -16.50
C ILE A 92 -7.84 15.60 -15.70
N ALA A 93 -6.89 16.33 -16.31
CA ALA A 93 -6.28 17.50 -15.66
C ALA A 93 -7.31 18.59 -15.37
N ASP A 94 -8.18 18.91 -16.35
CA ASP A 94 -9.26 19.88 -16.15
C ASP A 94 -10.24 19.44 -15.06
N PHE A 95 -10.57 18.14 -14.98
CA PHE A 95 -11.40 17.56 -13.94
C PHE A 95 -10.85 17.86 -12.54
N VAL A 96 -9.57 17.56 -12.32
CA VAL A 96 -8.91 17.80 -11.02
C VAL A 96 -8.86 19.29 -10.68
N ILE A 97 -8.49 20.13 -11.67
CA ILE A 97 -8.38 21.57 -11.47
C ILE A 97 -9.74 22.19 -11.14
N ASP A 98 -10.80 21.83 -11.87
CA ASP A 98 -12.14 22.34 -11.65
C ASP A 98 -12.70 21.89 -10.30
N ALA A 99 -12.47 20.65 -9.90
CA ALA A 99 -12.83 20.13 -8.58
C ALA A 99 -12.12 20.89 -7.45
N CYS A 100 -10.83 21.18 -7.61
CA CYS A 100 -10.07 21.95 -6.64
C CYS A 100 -10.52 23.41 -6.54
N LYS A 101 -10.71 24.08 -7.68
CA LYS A 101 -11.24 25.46 -7.72
C LYS A 101 -12.63 25.55 -7.10
N GLY A 102 -13.49 24.57 -7.37
CA GLY A 102 -14.81 24.48 -6.77
C GLY A 102 -14.78 24.28 -5.26
N ALA A 103 -13.88 23.43 -4.76
CA ALA A 103 -13.71 23.24 -3.33
C ALA A 103 -13.19 24.50 -2.62
N GLN A 104 -12.27 25.25 -3.24
CA GLN A 104 -11.80 26.53 -2.73
C GLN A 104 -12.96 27.54 -2.62
N GLN A 105 -13.88 27.56 -3.59
CA GLN A 105 -15.08 28.41 -3.54
C GLN A 105 -16.03 28.03 -2.39
N LEU A 106 -16.01 26.77 -1.93
CA LEU A 106 -16.73 26.31 -0.75
C LEU A 106 -15.96 26.56 0.57
N GLY A 107 -14.80 27.24 0.51
CA GLY A 107 -14.03 27.65 1.68
C GLY A 107 -12.92 26.67 2.09
N VAL A 108 -12.55 25.73 1.23
CA VAL A 108 -11.37 24.90 1.47
C VAL A 108 -10.11 25.76 1.34
N ASP A 109 -9.28 25.75 2.36
CA ASP A 109 -7.92 26.28 2.35
C ASP A 109 -6.93 25.13 2.16
N PHE A 110 -6.32 25.04 0.98
CA PHE A 110 -5.39 23.97 0.61
C PHE A 110 -4.09 23.99 1.42
N ALA A 111 -3.75 25.12 2.05
CA ALA A 111 -2.58 25.20 2.93
C ALA A 111 -2.69 24.25 4.14
N ASN A 112 -3.90 23.84 4.53
CA ASN A 112 -4.13 22.90 5.62
C ASN A 112 -3.86 21.42 5.25
N TYR A 113 -3.55 21.12 3.98
CA TYR A 113 -3.38 19.78 3.45
C TYR A 113 -1.97 19.55 2.87
N ASP A 114 -0.98 20.29 3.34
CA ASP A 114 0.45 20.12 3.14
C ASP A 114 1.07 19.87 4.52
N GLN A 115 0.95 18.64 5.03
CA GLN A 115 1.30 18.31 6.43
C GLN A 115 2.79 18.05 6.60
N ASP A 116 3.49 17.63 5.53
CA ASP A 116 4.94 17.43 5.54
C ASP A 116 5.72 18.69 5.17
N ASN A 117 5.00 19.78 4.82
CA ASN A 117 5.54 21.09 4.46
C ASN A 117 6.48 21.08 3.23
N ASP A 118 6.22 20.19 2.27
CA ASP A 118 7.00 20.12 1.02
C ASP A 118 6.52 21.12 -0.06
N GLY A 119 5.43 21.85 0.21
CA GLY A 119 4.83 22.84 -0.69
C GLY A 119 3.77 22.27 -1.63
N ASN A 120 3.46 20.97 -1.52
CA ASN A 120 2.42 20.32 -2.28
C ASN A 120 1.24 19.96 -1.37
N VAL A 121 0.06 19.80 -1.95
CA VAL A 121 -1.07 19.19 -1.25
C VAL A 121 -0.83 17.68 -1.18
N ASP A 122 -0.85 17.11 0.02
CA ASP A 122 -0.54 15.68 0.26
C ASP A 122 -1.42 14.75 -0.59
N LEU A 123 -2.73 15.02 -0.64
CA LEU A 123 -3.68 14.31 -1.49
C LEU A 123 -4.91 15.13 -1.81
N VAL A 124 -5.29 15.05 -3.08
CA VAL A 124 -6.60 15.41 -3.58
C VAL A 124 -7.39 14.15 -3.90
N TYR A 125 -8.37 13.76 -3.06
CA TYR A 125 -9.28 12.67 -3.40
C TYR A 125 -10.60 13.21 -3.93
N ILE A 126 -11.06 12.75 -5.11
CA ILE A 126 -12.28 13.21 -5.76
C ILE A 126 -13.24 12.03 -5.93
N LEU A 127 -14.41 12.12 -5.30
CA LEU A 127 -15.50 11.19 -5.48
C LEU A 127 -16.53 11.83 -6.41
N TYR A 128 -16.69 11.28 -7.62
CA TYR A 128 -17.53 11.86 -8.65
C TYR A 128 -18.86 11.14 -8.82
N ALA A 129 -19.92 11.88 -9.18
CA ALA A 129 -21.26 11.37 -9.41
C ALA A 129 -21.31 10.30 -10.50
N GLY A 130 -22.15 9.32 -10.32
CA GLY A 130 -22.42 8.26 -11.29
C GLY A 130 -21.44 7.10 -11.27
N HIS A 131 -21.25 6.45 -12.45
CA HIS A 131 -20.46 5.24 -12.61
C HIS A 131 -19.04 5.54 -13.07
N GLY A 132 -18.10 4.63 -12.77
CA GLY A 132 -16.74 4.63 -13.30
C GLY A 132 -16.57 3.67 -14.47
N GLN A 133 -15.63 3.96 -15.37
CA GLN A 133 -15.35 3.13 -16.52
C GLN A 133 -14.77 1.76 -16.12
N ALA A 134 -13.88 1.72 -15.12
CA ALA A 134 -13.19 0.50 -14.68
C ALA A 134 -14.12 -0.59 -14.16
N ASP A 135 -15.29 -0.26 -13.62
CA ASP A 135 -16.25 -1.24 -13.10
C ASP A 135 -17.37 -1.59 -14.09
N GLY A 136 -17.27 -1.11 -15.33
CA GLY A 136 -18.16 -1.43 -16.45
C GLY A 136 -19.06 -0.28 -16.89
N GLY A 137 -18.81 0.95 -16.46
CA GLY A 137 -19.41 2.15 -17.01
C GLY A 137 -19.05 2.40 -18.47
N ALA A 138 -19.70 3.36 -19.12
CA ALA A 138 -19.40 3.71 -20.51
C ALA A 138 -17.97 4.27 -20.65
N SER A 139 -17.40 4.21 -21.87
CA SER A 139 -16.11 4.79 -22.21
C SER A 139 -16.05 6.32 -22.13
N THR A 140 -17.14 6.95 -21.75
CA THR A 140 -17.25 8.37 -21.46
C THR A 140 -17.29 8.67 -19.95
N CYS A 141 -17.25 7.62 -19.12
CA CYS A 141 -17.11 7.76 -17.68
C CYS A 141 -15.63 7.85 -17.33
N ILE A 142 -15.30 8.62 -16.29
CA ILE A 142 -13.93 8.71 -15.79
C ILE A 142 -13.47 7.32 -15.28
N TRP A 143 -12.22 6.95 -15.59
CA TRP A 143 -11.57 5.78 -15.01
C TRP A 143 -11.12 6.08 -13.58
N PRO A 144 -11.57 5.34 -12.54
CA PRO A 144 -11.06 5.49 -11.17
C PRO A 144 -9.57 5.18 -11.12
N HIS A 145 -8.76 6.11 -10.58
CA HIS A 145 -7.31 5.93 -10.51
C HIS A 145 -6.66 6.91 -9.51
N ALA A 146 -5.42 6.61 -9.11
CA ALA A 146 -4.50 7.57 -8.52
C ALA A 146 -3.43 7.98 -9.53
N TRP A 147 -3.07 9.26 -9.57
CA TRP A 147 -2.06 9.77 -10.49
C TRP A 147 -1.49 11.11 -10.01
N ASP A 148 -0.73 11.77 -10.88
CA ASP A 148 -0.18 13.08 -10.64
C ASP A 148 -0.50 14.08 -11.77
N MET A 149 -0.51 15.37 -11.43
CA MET A 149 -0.86 16.45 -12.35
C MET A 149 0.20 16.66 -13.44
N GLN A 150 1.47 16.29 -13.20
CA GLN A 150 2.50 16.39 -14.25
C GLN A 150 2.19 15.41 -15.38
N SER A 151 1.88 14.17 -15.02
CA SER A 151 1.49 13.14 -15.97
C SER A 151 0.15 13.46 -16.65
N ALA A 152 -0.85 13.89 -15.89
CA ALA A 152 -2.16 14.28 -16.43
C ALA A 152 -2.07 15.42 -17.45
N LEU A 153 -1.20 16.41 -17.22
CA LEU A 153 -0.95 17.52 -18.16
C LEU A 153 -0.03 17.15 -19.32
N TYR A 154 0.81 16.13 -19.17
CA TYR A 154 1.75 15.70 -20.20
C TYR A 154 1.08 14.73 -21.19
N PHE A 155 0.37 13.72 -20.70
CA PHE A 155 -0.27 12.69 -21.52
C PHE A 155 -1.67 13.05 -21.97
N GLY A 156 -2.41 13.81 -21.13
CA GLY A 156 -3.75 14.26 -21.42
C GLY A 156 -3.82 15.56 -22.24
N ASN A 157 -5.03 16.08 -22.34
CA ASN A 157 -5.30 17.40 -22.89
C ASN A 157 -5.84 18.33 -21.79
N THR A 158 -5.71 19.63 -22.00
CA THR A 158 -6.33 20.64 -21.12
C THR A 158 -6.90 21.80 -21.92
N LYS A 159 -8.04 22.32 -21.49
CA LYS A 159 -8.59 23.59 -21.95
C LYS A 159 -8.02 24.77 -21.15
N GLN A 160 -7.43 24.47 -19.98
CA GLN A 160 -6.80 25.48 -19.11
C GLN A 160 -5.32 25.59 -19.50
N THR A 161 -5.06 26.23 -20.65
CA THR A 161 -3.77 26.24 -21.35
C THR A 161 -2.65 26.96 -20.58
N GLU A 162 -2.97 27.64 -19.50
CA GLU A 162 -2.01 28.20 -18.55
C GLU A 162 -1.24 27.10 -17.81
N PHE A 163 -1.82 25.90 -17.62
CA PHE A 163 -1.16 24.76 -16.99
C PHE A 163 -0.55 23.86 -18.06
N PHE A 164 0.68 23.45 -17.85
CA PHE A 164 1.39 22.62 -18.83
C PHE A 164 2.61 21.93 -18.24
N VAL A 165 3.03 20.85 -18.88
CA VAL A 165 4.32 20.19 -18.69
C VAL A 165 4.99 20.05 -20.06
N LYS A 166 6.28 20.44 -20.18
CA LYS A 166 7.10 20.29 -21.38
C LYS A 166 8.33 19.47 -21.07
N THR A 167 8.65 18.54 -21.95
CA THR A 167 9.82 17.65 -21.83
C THR A 167 10.79 17.86 -23.00
N ASN A 168 12.03 17.44 -22.78
CA ASN A 168 13.01 17.29 -23.86
C ASN A 168 12.82 15.94 -24.58
N SER A 169 13.67 15.66 -25.58
CA SER A 169 13.63 14.39 -26.32
C SER A 169 13.97 13.15 -25.51
N MET A 170 14.47 13.30 -24.28
CA MET A 170 14.75 12.22 -23.33
C MET A 170 13.65 12.06 -22.28
N GLY A 171 12.51 12.77 -22.42
CA GLY A 171 11.39 12.72 -21.46
C GLY A 171 11.60 13.53 -20.17
N GLN A 172 12.72 14.25 -20.03
CA GLN A 172 12.98 15.06 -18.83
C GLN A 172 12.20 16.37 -18.88
N ILE A 173 11.54 16.74 -17.78
CA ILE A 173 10.79 17.98 -17.66
C ILE A 173 11.74 19.17 -17.77
N ILE A 174 11.50 20.05 -18.74
CA ILE A 174 12.27 21.28 -18.98
C ILE A 174 11.52 22.55 -18.59
N SER A 175 10.21 22.50 -18.51
CA SER A 175 9.33 23.59 -18.05
C SER A 175 7.98 23.05 -17.67
N GLN A 176 7.39 23.60 -16.61
CA GLN A 176 6.04 23.27 -16.19
C GLN A 176 5.38 24.45 -15.50
N ASN A 177 4.04 24.47 -15.53
CA ASN A 177 3.20 25.32 -14.71
C ASN A 177 2.05 24.47 -14.18
N LEU A 178 2.14 24.08 -12.92
CA LEU A 178 1.13 23.26 -12.23
C LEU A 178 0.12 24.16 -11.51
N PRO A 179 -1.10 23.67 -11.25
CA PRO A 179 -2.08 24.44 -10.49
C PRO A 179 -1.61 24.65 -9.04
N VAL A 180 -1.70 25.90 -8.59
CA VAL A 180 -1.36 26.31 -7.22
C VAL A 180 -2.59 26.96 -6.60
N LEU A 181 -3.05 26.46 -5.46
CA LEU A 181 -4.15 27.00 -4.67
C LEU A 181 -3.68 27.25 -3.23
N ASP A 182 -3.98 28.42 -2.70
CA ASP A 182 -3.58 28.84 -1.35
C ASP A 182 -2.07 28.67 -1.08
N GLY A 183 -1.25 28.87 -2.14
CA GLY A 183 0.21 28.74 -2.09
C GLY A 183 0.74 27.30 -2.12
N LYS A 184 -0.13 26.31 -2.33
CA LYS A 184 0.25 24.89 -2.42
C LYS A 184 -0.01 24.33 -3.80
N THR A 185 0.93 23.54 -4.29
CA THR A 185 0.81 22.88 -5.59
C THR A 185 -0.13 21.69 -5.50
N ILE A 186 -1.08 21.60 -6.42
CA ILE A 186 -1.88 20.39 -6.61
C ILE A 186 -1.03 19.42 -7.44
N LEU A 187 -0.48 18.41 -6.80
CA LEU A 187 0.41 17.46 -7.46
C LEU A 187 -0.20 16.06 -7.52
N ARG A 188 -0.52 15.46 -6.38
CA ARG A 188 -1.08 14.11 -6.31
C ARG A 188 -2.59 14.15 -6.20
N TYR A 189 -3.26 13.27 -6.93
CA TYR A 189 -4.70 13.09 -6.82
C TYR A 189 -5.10 11.63 -6.99
N ALA A 190 -6.28 11.32 -6.48
CA ALA A 190 -6.99 10.08 -6.74
C ALA A 190 -8.47 10.38 -7.00
N CYS A 191 -9.13 9.52 -7.74
CA CYS A 191 -10.57 9.64 -7.98
C CYS A 191 -11.27 8.29 -8.00
N SER A 192 -12.55 8.30 -7.59
CA SER A 192 -13.43 7.15 -7.69
C SER A 192 -14.88 7.56 -7.94
N ASN A 193 -15.67 6.61 -8.42
CA ASN A 193 -17.07 6.80 -8.75
C ASN A 193 -17.98 6.66 -7.52
N GLU A 194 -19.14 7.34 -7.60
CA GLU A 194 -20.21 7.24 -6.60
C GLU A 194 -20.90 5.89 -6.59
N LEU A 195 -21.19 5.34 -7.77
CA LEU A 195 -22.10 4.20 -7.94
C LEU A 195 -21.39 2.97 -8.50
N VAL A 196 -21.57 1.83 -7.84
CA VAL A 196 -21.21 0.52 -8.39
C VAL A 196 -22.10 0.21 -9.58
N TYR A 197 -21.50 -0.05 -10.76
CA TYR A 197 -22.18 -0.15 -12.06
C TYR A 197 -23.39 -1.10 -12.07
N ARG A 198 -23.23 -2.33 -11.59
CA ARG A 198 -24.30 -3.33 -11.68
C ARG A 198 -25.44 -3.16 -10.67
N SER A 199 -25.12 -2.65 -9.50
CA SER A 199 -26.08 -2.57 -8.38
C SER A 199 -26.69 -1.19 -8.21
N ASN A 200 -26.08 -0.14 -8.78
CA ASN A 200 -26.39 1.26 -8.46
C ASN A 200 -26.36 1.55 -6.93
N ALA A 201 -25.67 0.72 -6.18
CA ALA A 201 -25.38 0.99 -4.78
C ALA A 201 -24.30 2.07 -4.69
N ARG A 202 -24.27 2.81 -3.57
CA ARG A 202 -23.15 3.70 -3.28
C ARG A 202 -21.85 2.90 -3.25
N THR A 203 -20.76 3.51 -3.74
CA THR A 203 -19.43 2.94 -3.71
C THR A 203 -19.05 2.45 -2.31
N SER A 204 -18.13 1.52 -2.28
CA SER A 204 -17.59 0.90 -1.07
C SER A 204 -16.27 1.55 -0.66
N ILE A 205 -15.75 1.15 0.49
CA ILE A 205 -14.50 1.68 1.04
C ILE A 205 -13.25 1.17 0.30
N GLY A 206 -13.33 0.02 -0.38
CA GLY A 206 -12.16 -0.71 -0.87
C GLY A 206 -11.30 0.09 -1.84
N THR A 207 -11.93 0.72 -2.84
CA THR A 207 -11.20 1.58 -3.78
C THR A 207 -10.62 2.82 -3.07
N ILE A 208 -11.38 3.45 -2.18
CA ILE A 208 -10.89 4.62 -1.44
C ILE A 208 -9.68 4.24 -0.56
N CYS A 209 -9.73 3.10 0.12
CA CYS A 209 -8.60 2.60 0.89
C CYS A 209 -7.40 2.28 0.00
N HIS A 210 -7.62 1.67 -1.17
CA HIS A 210 -6.56 1.36 -2.12
C HIS A 210 -5.84 2.65 -2.58
N GLU A 211 -6.61 3.63 -3.09
CA GLU A 211 -6.05 4.89 -3.59
C GLU A 211 -5.38 5.71 -2.46
N PHE A 212 -5.94 5.67 -1.26
CA PHE A 212 -5.30 6.29 -0.11
C PHE A 212 -4.02 5.55 0.33
N GLY A 213 -3.91 4.25 0.05
CA GLY A 213 -2.68 3.48 0.22
C GLY A 213 -1.52 4.05 -0.58
N HIS A 214 -1.78 4.54 -1.81
CA HIS A 214 -0.76 5.23 -2.63
C HIS A 214 -0.23 6.51 -1.97
N VAL A 215 -1.08 7.24 -1.28
CA VAL A 215 -0.68 8.45 -0.53
C VAL A 215 0.28 8.10 0.60
N LEU A 216 0.09 6.93 1.23
CA LEU A 216 0.98 6.43 2.26
C LEU A 216 2.28 5.84 1.69
N GLY A 217 2.45 5.83 0.36
CA GLY A 217 3.64 5.34 -0.34
C GLY A 217 3.58 3.86 -0.74
N LEU A 218 2.43 3.22 -0.63
CA LEU A 218 2.24 1.85 -1.12
C LEU A 218 2.08 1.87 -2.65
N ALA A 219 2.70 0.92 -3.33
CA ALA A 219 2.58 0.75 -4.77
C ALA A 219 1.54 -0.32 -5.12
N ASP A 220 1.03 -0.26 -6.35
CA ASP A 220 0.26 -1.36 -6.92
C ASP A 220 1.05 -2.66 -6.94
N LEU A 221 0.44 -3.71 -6.46
CA LEU A 221 1.04 -5.05 -6.44
C LEU A 221 0.57 -5.92 -7.61
N TYR A 222 -0.29 -5.39 -8.49
CA TYR A 222 -0.56 -5.97 -9.81
C TYR A 222 0.35 -5.31 -10.87
N ARG A 223 0.37 -5.87 -12.07
CA ARG A 223 1.15 -5.29 -13.17
C ARG A 223 0.42 -4.09 -13.77
N THR A 224 1.05 -2.93 -13.74
CA THR A 224 0.49 -1.68 -14.29
C THR A 224 0.77 -1.50 -15.79
N ASP A 225 1.55 -2.42 -16.42
CA ASP A 225 1.87 -2.39 -17.86
C ASP A 225 0.81 -3.07 -18.75
N GLY A 226 -0.33 -3.48 -18.18
CA GLY A 226 -1.43 -4.13 -18.89
C GLY A 226 -1.16 -5.57 -19.33
N THR A 227 -0.04 -6.16 -18.94
CA THR A 227 0.23 -7.57 -19.22
C THR A 227 -0.31 -8.47 -18.10
N ASP A 228 -0.87 -9.63 -18.47
CA ASP A 228 -1.28 -10.61 -17.46
C ASP A 228 -0.11 -11.05 -16.60
N SER A 229 -0.24 -10.88 -15.30
CA SER A 229 0.74 -11.37 -14.35
C SER A 229 0.23 -12.61 -13.64
N LYS A 230 1.08 -13.63 -13.58
CA LYS A 230 0.79 -14.89 -12.89
C LYS A 230 1.29 -14.93 -11.44
N GLU A 231 1.92 -13.85 -10.96
CA GLU A 231 2.68 -13.85 -9.72
C GLU A 231 2.33 -12.72 -8.74
N VAL A 232 1.20 -12.07 -8.95
CA VAL A 232 0.73 -11.00 -8.06
C VAL A 232 -0.16 -11.55 -6.95
N PRO A 233 -0.29 -10.86 -5.80
CA PRO A 233 -1.04 -11.36 -4.65
C PRO A 233 -2.56 -11.45 -4.87
N GLY A 234 -3.11 -10.78 -5.87
CA GLY A 234 -4.55 -10.83 -6.18
C GLY A 234 -5.42 -10.40 -5.01
N SER A 235 -6.42 -11.22 -4.66
CA SER A 235 -7.36 -10.91 -3.58
C SER A 235 -6.76 -10.92 -2.17
N TRP A 236 -5.49 -11.28 -2.02
CA TRP A 236 -4.82 -11.33 -0.73
C TRP A 236 -4.24 -9.99 -0.26
N ALA A 237 -4.19 -8.99 -1.13
CA ALA A 237 -3.63 -7.67 -0.82
C ALA A 237 -4.57 -6.54 -1.25
N LEU A 238 -4.68 -5.50 -0.42
CA LEU A 238 -5.42 -4.27 -0.74
C LEU A 238 -4.89 -3.64 -2.02
N MET A 239 -3.56 -3.51 -2.14
CA MET A 239 -2.88 -2.89 -3.28
C MET A 239 -2.84 -3.79 -4.52
N SER A 240 -3.72 -4.78 -4.58
CA SER A 240 -4.04 -5.63 -5.73
C SER A 240 -5.57 -5.79 -5.80
N ASN A 241 -6.09 -6.96 -6.15
CA ASN A 241 -7.54 -7.16 -6.30
C ASN A 241 -8.29 -7.35 -4.95
N GLY A 242 -7.61 -7.24 -3.82
CA GLY A 242 -8.21 -7.35 -2.49
C GLY A 242 -9.20 -6.21 -2.20
N ASN A 243 -8.99 -5.04 -2.80
CA ASN A 243 -9.91 -3.90 -2.69
C ASN A 243 -11.35 -4.22 -3.13
N TYR A 244 -11.56 -5.29 -3.92
CA TYR A 244 -12.89 -5.73 -4.38
C TYR A 244 -13.54 -6.81 -3.52
N LEU A 245 -12.91 -7.30 -2.46
CA LEU A 245 -13.51 -8.32 -1.59
C LEU A 245 -14.81 -7.81 -0.95
N ASN A 246 -15.79 -8.69 -0.85
CA ASN A 246 -17.15 -8.33 -0.41
C ASN A 246 -17.73 -7.14 -1.21
N ASN A 247 -17.56 -7.12 -2.53
CA ASN A 247 -17.91 -5.99 -3.39
C ASN A 247 -17.26 -4.66 -2.92
N GLY A 248 -16.03 -4.74 -2.42
CA GLY A 248 -15.26 -3.60 -1.91
C GLY A 248 -15.63 -3.15 -0.49
N ASN A 249 -16.56 -3.82 0.18
CA ASN A 249 -16.99 -3.42 1.52
C ASN A 249 -16.10 -3.96 2.65
N THR A 250 -15.24 -4.94 2.34
CA THR A 250 -14.34 -5.56 3.31
C THR A 250 -13.01 -5.87 2.63
N PRO A 251 -12.17 -4.87 2.34
CA PRO A 251 -10.82 -5.11 1.83
C PRO A 251 -10.01 -5.89 2.88
N PRO A 252 -9.04 -6.74 2.46
CA PRO A 252 -8.27 -7.54 3.38
C PRO A 252 -7.30 -6.69 4.18
N ASN A 253 -6.77 -7.24 5.26
CA ASN A 253 -5.66 -6.63 5.96
C ASN A 253 -4.48 -6.35 5.01
N LEU A 254 -3.75 -5.27 5.25
CA LEU A 254 -2.45 -5.04 4.64
C LEU A 254 -1.50 -6.19 4.99
N SER A 255 -0.61 -6.54 4.07
CA SER A 255 0.44 -7.53 4.35
C SER A 255 1.37 -7.06 5.47
N VAL A 256 2.00 -8.01 6.13
CA VAL A 256 3.02 -7.69 7.15
C VAL A 256 4.12 -6.79 6.62
N TRP A 257 4.52 -6.94 5.34
CA TRP A 257 5.52 -6.07 4.73
C TRP A 257 5.02 -4.63 4.57
N GLU A 258 3.78 -4.44 4.08
CA GLU A 258 3.19 -3.11 3.94
C GLU A 258 3.07 -2.41 5.31
N LYS A 259 2.62 -3.14 6.33
CA LYS A 259 2.58 -2.62 7.72
C LYS A 259 3.97 -2.29 8.26
N TYR A 260 4.98 -3.08 7.90
CA TYR A 260 6.37 -2.83 8.29
C TYR A 260 6.96 -1.63 7.53
N PHE A 261 6.70 -1.52 6.23
CA PHE A 261 7.08 -0.36 5.41
C PHE A 261 6.51 0.94 5.99
N LEU A 262 5.25 0.91 6.44
CA LEU A 262 4.58 2.04 7.09
C LEU A 262 5.02 2.27 8.56
N GLY A 263 5.88 1.44 9.11
CA GLY A 263 6.34 1.56 10.49
C GLY A 263 5.31 1.14 11.55
N TRP A 264 4.27 0.43 11.16
CA TRP A 264 3.20 0.03 12.08
C TRP A 264 3.50 -1.25 12.85
N VAL A 265 4.25 -2.17 12.25
CA VAL A 265 4.69 -3.42 12.88
C VAL A 265 6.20 -3.59 12.73
N GLU A 266 6.80 -4.39 13.61
CA GLU A 266 8.20 -4.83 13.51
C GLU A 266 8.20 -6.37 13.54
N PRO A 267 8.39 -7.05 12.40
CA PRO A 267 8.44 -8.51 12.35
C PRO A 267 9.68 -9.06 13.07
N ASP A 268 9.50 -10.11 13.87
CA ASP A 268 10.61 -10.81 14.51
C ASP A 268 11.50 -11.50 13.47
N MET A 269 12.81 -11.51 13.69
CA MET A 269 13.75 -12.21 12.82
C MET A 269 13.73 -13.72 13.07
N LEU A 270 13.50 -14.51 12.02
CA LEU A 270 13.72 -15.97 12.06
C LEU A 270 15.21 -16.27 11.89
N VAL A 271 15.89 -16.42 13.01
CA VAL A 271 17.35 -16.70 13.05
C VAL A 271 17.69 -17.91 13.90
N LYS A 272 16.89 -18.18 14.92
CA LYS A 272 17.16 -19.21 15.91
C LYS A 272 16.37 -20.47 15.60
N ASN A 273 17.07 -21.61 15.48
CA ASN A 273 16.45 -22.93 15.30
C ASN A 273 15.48 -23.23 16.44
N GLY A 274 14.32 -23.76 16.13
CA GLY A 274 13.32 -24.16 17.13
C GLY A 274 11.90 -24.15 16.64
N ALA A 275 11.00 -24.49 17.53
CA ALA A 275 9.58 -24.47 17.29
C ALA A 275 9.06 -23.03 17.32
N ILE A 276 8.26 -22.67 16.34
CA ILE A 276 7.65 -21.37 16.17
C ILE A 276 6.14 -21.49 16.27
N ASN A 277 5.53 -20.60 17.04
CA ASN A 277 4.10 -20.38 17.06
C ASN A 277 3.79 -19.04 16.39
N LEU A 278 2.89 -19.05 15.43
CA LEU A 278 2.46 -17.90 14.65
C LEU A 278 0.93 -17.74 14.80
N PRO A 279 0.48 -17.04 15.85
CA PRO A 279 -0.94 -16.74 16.03
C PRO A 279 -1.43 -15.69 15.03
N ALA A 280 -2.75 -15.57 14.87
CA ALA A 280 -3.35 -14.59 13.97
C ALA A 280 -3.35 -13.13 14.51
N ASP A 281 -3.03 -12.94 15.77
CA ASP A 281 -3.21 -11.70 16.53
C ASP A 281 -2.01 -10.73 16.48
N GLY A 282 -1.28 -10.74 15.39
CA GLY A 282 -0.28 -9.70 15.09
C GLY A 282 1.17 -10.11 15.28
N LYS A 283 1.48 -11.34 15.70
CA LYS A 283 2.86 -11.83 15.66
C LYS A 283 3.24 -12.18 14.23
N THR A 284 4.38 -11.67 13.79
CA THR A 284 4.86 -11.83 12.41
C THR A 284 6.36 -12.06 12.40
N TYR A 285 6.87 -12.66 11.33
CA TYR A 285 8.29 -12.93 11.20
C TYR A 285 8.83 -12.47 9.86
N LYS A 286 10.15 -12.17 9.83
CA LYS A 286 10.92 -11.95 8.60
C LYS A 286 12.16 -12.82 8.57
N MET A 287 12.61 -13.18 7.38
CA MET A 287 13.80 -14.03 7.15
C MET A 287 14.62 -13.46 6.00
N LEU A 288 15.91 -13.28 6.23
CA LEU A 288 16.88 -12.80 5.25
C LEU A 288 17.77 -13.95 4.76
N ASN A 289 18.25 -13.86 3.52
CA ASN A 289 19.21 -14.81 2.93
C ASN A 289 20.64 -14.56 3.41
N ARG A 290 20.81 -14.52 4.75
CA ARG A 290 22.14 -14.25 5.33
C ARG A 290 22.45 -15.17 6.47
N THR A 291 23.73 -15.52 6.54
CA THR A 291 24.32 -16.26 7.67
C THR A 291 24.69 -15.33 8.84
N SER A 292 24.67 -14.02 8.63
CA SER A 292 24.95 -13.02 9.63
C SER A 292 23.84 -11.97 9.71
N ILE A 293 23.48 -11.57 10.91
CA ILE A 293 22.54 -10.48 11.16
C ILE A 293 23.27 -9.17 10.86
N VAL A 294 22.72 -8.39 9.93
CA VAL A 294 23.12 -6.99 9.77
C VAL A 294 22.15 -6.14 10.57
N PRO A 295 22.60 -5.44 11.60
CA PRO A 295 21.74 -4.52 12.35
C PRO A 295 21.13 -3.48 11.40
N ASN A 296 19.83 -3.17 11.56
CA ASN A 296 19.10 -2.14 10.84
C ASN A 296 18.70 -2.45 9.36
N GLU A 297 18.60 -3.71 8.95
CA GLU A 297 17.91 -4.01 7.70
C GLU A 297 16.40 -3.86 7.87
N GLY A 298 15.89 -2.76 7.34
CA GLY A 298 14.48 -2.40 7.38
C GLY A 298 13.68 -2.93 6.18
N ALA A 299 12.43 -2.53 6.11
CA ALA A 299 11.53 -2.83 5.00
C ALA A 299 12.05 -2.36 3.63
N LEU A 300 13.02 -1.46 3.61
CA LEU A 300 13.64 -0.86 2.43
C LEU A 300 14.90 -1.59 1.95
N SER A 301 15.13 -2.84 2.40
CA SER A 301 16.26 -3.65 1.92
C SER A 301 16.05 -4.11 0.46
N THR A 302 17.10 -3.98 -0.36
CA THR A 302 17.13 -4.49 -1.74
C THR A 302 17.39 -6.00 -1.83
N ASP A 303 17.65 -6.67 -0.71
CA ASP A 303 17.79 -8.12 -0.67
C ASP A 303 16.41 -8.80 -0.75
N THR A 304 16.42 -10.06 -1.16
CA THR A 304 15.21 -10.88 -1.04
C THR A 304 14.94 -11.16 0.43
N ILE A 305 13.75 -10.77 0.89
CA ILE A 305 13.28 -11.03 2.26
C ILE A 305 11.97 -11.80 2.18
N TYR A 306 11.85 -12.82 3.03
CA TYR A 306 10.58 -13.51 3.24
C TYR A 306 9.92 -13.02 4.52
N TYR A 307 8.59 -12.77 4.44
CA TYR A 307 7.78 -12.37 5.59
C TYR A 307 6.69 -13.42 5.81
N PHE A 308 6.37 -13.66 7.06
CA PHE A 308 5.44 -14.71 7.48
C PHE A 308 4.39 -14.10 8.41
N GLU A 309 3.14 -14.31 8.07
CA GLU A 309 2.00 -13.93 8.88
C GLU A 309 0.91 -15.00 8.84
N ASN A 310 0.09 -15.09 9.86
CA ASN A 310 -1.06 -15.97 9.91
C ASN A 310 -2.33 -15.15 9.66
N ARG A 311 -3.07 -15.52 8.62
CA ARG A 311 -4.32 -14.85 8.23
C ARG A 311 -5.49 -15.81 8.41
N GLN A 312 -6.45 -15.43 9.23
CA GLN A 312 -7.65 -16.19 9.50
C GLN A 312 -8.88 -15.43 8.97
N LYS A 313 -9.95 -16.15 8.61
CA LYS A 313 -11.17 -15.55 8.05
C LYS A 313 -11.99 -14.84 9.12
N SER A 314 -11.48 -13.75 9.65
CA SER A 314 -12.10 -12.91 10.67
C SER A 314 -11.83 -11.43 10.43
N GLY A 315 -12.66 -10.53 10.94
CA GLY A 315 -12.50 -9.09 10.77
C GLY A 315 -12.37 -8.70 9.29
N TRP A 316 -11.36 -7.94 8.94
CA TRP A 316 -11.07 -7.51 7.58
C TRP A 316 -10.72 -8.68 6.63
N ASP A 317 -10.28 -9.82 7.15
CA ASP A 317 -9.93 -11.00 6.38
C ASP A 317 -11.09 -12.00 6.19
N THR A 318 -12.30 -11.67 6.64
CA THR A 318 -13.48 -12.56 6.57
C THR A 318 -13.73 -13.12 5.17
N TYR A 319 -13.47 -12.32 4.14
CA TYR A 319 -13.74 -12.69 2.75
C TYR A 319 -12.51 -13.16 1.97
N LEU A 320 -11.37 -13.38 2.63
CA LEU A 320 -10.22 -13.99 1.98
C LEU A 320 -10.58 -15.35 1.36
N PRO A 321 -9.94 -15.72 0.25
CA PRO A 321 -10.21 -17.01 -0.42
C PRO A 321 -9.89 -18.25 0.43
N GLY A 322 -8.98 -18.11 1.41
CA GLY A 322 -8.54 -19.17 2.32
C GLY A 322 -7.97 -18.56 3.60
N TRP A 323 -7.35 -19.39 4.43
CA TRP A 323 -6.72 -19.01 5.70
C TRP A 323 -5.48 -19.84 5.97
N GLY A 324 -4.62 -19.40 6.88
CA GLY A 324 -3.37 -20.05 7.25
C GLY A 324 -2.16 -19.11 7.18
N MET A 325 -0.97 -19.66 7.11
CA MET A 325 0.25 -18.89 7.00
C MET A 325 0.45 -18.38 5.57
N LEU A 326 0.53 -17.06 5.41
CA LEU A 326 0.97 -16.41 4.18
C LEU A 326 2.48 -16.19 4.23
N VAL A 327 3.12 -16.42 3.08
CA VAL A 327 4.56 -16.19 2.90
C VAL A 327 4.74 -15.18 1.77
N TRP A 328 5.24 -13.99 2.13
CA TRP A 328 5.52 -12.92 1.18
C TRP A 328 7.00 -12.89 0.84
N ARG A 329 7.34 -12.94 -0.43
CA ARG A 329 8.69 -12.72 -0.92
C ARG A 329 8.79 -11.32 -1.47
N VAL A 330 9.68 -10.51 -0.91
CA VAL A 330 9.83 -9.10 -1.29
C VAL A 330 11.29 -8.80 -1.63
N VAL A 331 11.49 -8.05 -2.71
CA VAL A 331 12.74 -7.44 -3.12
C VAL A 331 12.45 -5.96 -3.37
N TYR A 332 12.66 -5.14 -2.37
CA TYR A 332 12.35 -3.71 -2.47
C TYR A 332 13.30 -3.00 -3.43
N ASP A 333 12.76 -2.13 -4.25
CA ASP A 333 13.48 -1.26 -5.16
C ASP A 333 12.80 0.10 -5.16
N ALA A 334 13.49 1.13 -4.68
CA ALA A 334 12.89 2.45 -4.45
C ALA A 334 12.34 3.08 -5.73
N ASP A 335 13.01 2.90 -6.86
CA ASP A 335 12.58 3.46 -8.14
C ASP A 335 11.31 2.77 -8.64
N GLU A 336 11.25 1.44 -8.53
CA GLU A 336 10.07 0.67 -8.96
C GLU A 336 8.83 0.99 -8.09
N TRP A 337 9.02 1.21 -6.78
CA TRP A 337 7.93 1.66 -5.90
C TRP A 337 7.50 3.10 -6.21
N TYR A 338 8.46 3.99 -6.46
CA TYR A 338 8.19 5.38 -6.81
C TYR A 338 7.40 5.51 -8.13
N TYR A 339 7.78 4.72 -9.14
CA TYR A 339 7.11 4.71 -10.46
C TYR A 339 5.88 3.78 -10.51
N ASN A 340 5.48 3.18 -9.40
CA ASN A 340 4.34 2.26 -9.31
C ASN A 340 4.46 1.03 -10.22
N THR A 341 5.67 0.46 -10.33
CA THR A 341 6.00 -0.64 -11.25
C THR A 341 6.69 -1.85 -10.59
N PRO A 342 6.45 -2.18 -9.29
CA PRO A 342 7.26 -3.18 -8.59
C PRO A 342 7.20 -4.58 -9.21
N ASN A 343 6.14 -4.89 -9.96
CA ASN A 343 5.90 -6.20 -10.55
C ASN A 343 5.87 -6.20 -12.09
N ASN A 344 6.24 -5.10 -12.77
CA ASN A 344 6.14 -5.00 -14.23
C ASN A 344 7.18 -5.83 -14.98
N THR A 345 8.46 -5.61 -14.71
CA THR A 345 9.56 -6.30 -15.41
C THR A 345 10.06 -7.52 -14.64
N THR A 346 10.09 -7.44 -13.33
CA THR A 346 10.52 -8.49 -12.41
C THR A 346 9.54 -8.53 -11.26
N THR A 347 9.06 -9.70 -10.87
CA THR A 347 8.19 -9.83 -9.71
C THR A 347 8.98 -9.59 -8.43
N ARG A 348 8.82 -8.40 -7.86
CA ARG A 348 9.50 -7.97 -6.64
C ARG A 348 8.66 -8.19 -5.39
N PHE A 349 7.35 -8.21 -5.53
CA PHE A 349 6.42 -8.52 -4.44
C PHE A 349 5.55 -9.71 -4.83
N MET A 350 5.71 -10.83 -4.15
CA MET A 350 5.08 -12.08 -4.51
C MET A 350 4.52 -12.80 -3.28
N LEU A 351 3.34 -13.38 -3.42
CA LEU A 351 2.80 -14.34 -2.47
C LEU A 351 3.23 -15.76 -2.88
N VAL A 352 3.96 -16.42 -1.99
CA VAL A 352 4.40 -17.82 -2.19
C VAL A 352 3.24 -18.75 -1.86
N THR A 353 2.95 -19.70 -2.76
CA THR A 353 1.85 -20.65 -2.58
C THR A 353 2.31 -21.96 -1.98
N ALA A 354 1.51 -22.53 -1.08
CA ALA A 354 1.80 -23.81 -0.45
C ALA A 354 1.95 -24.96 -1.47
N ASN A 355 1.14 -24.95 -2.52
CA ASN A 355 1.15 -26.04 -3.54
C ASN A 355 2.22 -25.83 -4.64
N GLY A 356 3.12 -24.84 -4.50
CA GLY A 356 4.16 -24.56 -5.49
C GLY A 356 3.64 -24.08 -6.86
N SER A 357 2.31 -23.91 -7.02
CA SER A 357 1.76 -23.25 -8.20
C SER A 357 2.06 -21.76 -8.12
N THR A 358 2.19 -21.10 -9.28
CA THR A 358 2.20 -19.64 -9.26
C THR A 358 0.91 -19.14 -8.61
N PRO A 359 0.93 -18.11 -7.75
CA PRO A 359 -0.25 -17.57 -7.06
C PRO A 359 -1.35 -17.19 -8.04
N TYR A 360 -1.01 -17.09 -9.27
CA TYR A 360 -1.80 -16.69 -10.42
C TYR A 360 -1.83 -17.76 -11.50
N THR A 361 -2.61 -18.75 -11.31
CA THR A 361 -3.28 -19.33 -12.49
C THR A 361 -4.52 -18.47 -12.72
N ASN A 362 -4.77 -18.02 -13.95
CA ASN A 362 -5.94 -17.21 -14.37
C ASN A 362 -7.32 -17.80 -14.02
N ASN A 363 -7.39 -18.89 -13.28
CA ASN A 363 -8.59 -19.50 -12.76
C ASN A 363 -8.86 -19.06 -11.31
N LEU A 364 -8.95 -17.76 -11.12
CA LEU A 364 -9.46 -17.18 -9.87
C LEU A 364 -10.94 -17.53 -9.62
N SER A 365 -11.64 -18.07 -10.61
CA SER A 365 -13.02 -18.52 -10.52
C SER A 365 -13.19 -19.97 -10.07
N GLY A 366 -12.14 -20.76 -9.98
CA GLY A 366 -12.21 -22.22 -9.81
C GLY A 366 -11.59 -22.80 -8.56
N GLY A 367 -11.91 -22.30 -7.36
CA GLY A 367 -11.70 -23.07 -6.12
C GLY A 367 -10.26 -23.27 -5.61
N LYS A 368 -9.23 -22.88 -6.36
CA LYS A 368 -7.82 -23.16 -6.02
C LYS A 368 -7.13 -22.06 -5.19
N ARG A 369 -7.82 -21.02 -4.81
CA ARG A 369 -7.28 -19.95 -3.96
C ARG A 369 -7.07 -20.39 -2.50
N GLN A 370 -7.78 -21.42 -2.09
CA GLN A 370 -7.64 -22.01 -0.76
C GLN A 370 -6.28 -22.69 -0.53
N ASP A 371 -5.54 -22.96 -1.62
CA ASP A 371 -4.27 -23.68 -1.59
C ASP A 371 -3.06 -22.75 -1.49
N VAL A 372 -3.28 -21.43 -1.39
CA VAL A 372 -2.21 -20.43 -1.27
C VAL A 372 -1.57 -20.47 0.12
N PRO A 373 -2.33 -20.41 1.24
CA PRO A 373 -1.74 -20.44 2.57
C PRO A 373 -1.17 -21.80 2.91
N PHE A 374 -0.17 -21.83 3.78
CA PHE A 374 0.34 -23.05 4.41
C PHE A 374 -0.44 -23.35 5.69
N PRO A 375 -0.71 -24.64 6.00
CA PRO A 375 -0.47 -25.83 5.18
C PRO A 375 -1.41 -25.97 3.98
N GLY A 376 -2.51 -25.20 3.93
CA GLY A 376 -3.52 -25.21 2.90
C GLY A 376 -4.28 -26.54 2.80
N SER A 377 -5.17 -26.67 1.81
CA SER A 377 -5.94 -27.89 1.57
C SER A 377 -5.10 -29.08 1.07
N TRP A 378 -3.85 -28.81 0.68
CA TRP A 378 -2.89 -29.85 0.24
C TRP A 378 -2.04 -30.38 1.40
N GLU A 379 -2.27 -29.87 2.62
CA GLU A 379 -1.53 -30.25 3.82
C GLU A 379 -0.01 -30.17 3.61
N VAL A 380 0.46 -29.07 3.02
CA VAL A 380 1.89 -28.85 2.77
C VAL A 380 2.58 -28.49 4.07
N THR A 381 3.36 -29.44 4.58
CA THR A 381 4.01 -29.35 5.89
C THR A 381 5.45 -28.85 5.85
N GLU A 382 5.98 -28.56 4.66
CA GLU A 382 7.38 -28.17 4.48
C GLU A 382 7.50 -26.99 3.51
N TYR A 383 8.41 -26.06 3.82
CA TYR A 383 8.79 -24.98 2.92
C TYR A 383 10.26 -24.62 3.09
N GLN A 384 10.95 -24.40 1.98
CA GLN A 384 12.37 -24.06 1.97
C GLN A 384 12.60 -22.73 1.24
N PRO A 385 12.62 -21.58 1.95
CA PRO A 385 12.86 -20.25 1.36
C PRO A 385 14.25 -20.11 0.74
N TYR A 386 15.28 -20.63 1.44
CA TYR A 386 16.67 -20.63 1.00
C TYR A 386 17.27 -22.04 1.15
N SER A 387 18.34 -22.35 0.42
CA SER A 387 18.99 -23.67 0.43
C SER A 387 19.46 -24.13 1.80
N HIS A 388 19.67 -23.21 2.73
CA HIS A 388 20.15 -23.47 4.10
C HIS A 388 19.09 -23.29 5.18
N THR A 389 17.85 -22.96 4.81
CA THR A 389 16.74 -22.79 5.77
C THR A 389 15.60 -23.71 5.43
N SER A 390 14.88 -24.16 6.42
CA SER A 390 13.65 -24.93 6.25
C SER A 390 12.62 -24.63 7.32
N LEU A 391 11.37 -24.65 6.93
CA LEU A 391 10.21 -24.74 7.78
C LEU A 391 9.66 -26.17 7.61
N THR A 392 9.55 -26.92 8.68
CA THR A 392 9.01 -28.29 8.65
C THR A 392 7.91 -28.46 9.69
N ASN A 393 7.11 -29.51 9.56
CA ASN A 393 5.96 -29.76 10.43
C ASN A 393 5.00 -28.55 10.50
N ILE A 394 4.79 -27.88 9.37
CA ILE A 394 3.83 -26.78 9.32
C ILE A 394 2.44 -27.35 9.57
N ALA A 395 1.77 -26.87 10.59
CA ALA A 395 0.42 -27.29 10.99
C ALA A 395 -0.42 -26.09 11.41
N GLU A 396 -1.72 -26.23 11.30
CA GLU A 396 -2.69 -25.25 11.78
C GLU A 396 -3.65 -25.95 12.74
N GLU A 397 -3.78 -25.43 13.94
CA GLU A 397 -4.70 -25.91 14.95
C GLU A 397 -5.30 -24.71 15.68
N ASP A 398 -6.63 -24.63 15.74
CA ASP A 398 -7.39 -23.56 16.40
C ASP A 398 -6.98 -22.14 15.98
N GLY A 399 -6.66 -21.95 14.70
CA GLY A 399 -6.24 -20.66 14.15
C GLY A 399 -4.79 -20.28 14.49
N ILE A 400 -3.99 -21.20 15.04
CA ILE A 400 -2.57 -20.99 15.31
C ILE A 400 -1.76 -21.84 14.33
N ILE A 401 -0.83 -21.21 13.64
CA ILE A 401 0.15 -21.90 12.82
C ILE A 401 1.36 -22.26 13.67
N THR A 402 1.82 -23.50 13.57
CA THR A 402 3.04 -23.97 14.19
C THR A 402 3.99 -24.57 13.15
N PHE A 403 5.28 -24.40 13.34
CA PHE A 403 6.30 -25.06 12.51
C PHE A 403 7.65 -25.15 13.23
N LEU A 404 8.51 -26.04 12.76
CA LEU A 404 9.90 -26.11 13.18
C LEU A 404 10.77 -25.36 12.17
N PHE A 405 11.44 -24.31 12.62
CA PHE A 405 12.42 -23.57 11.82
C PHE A 405 13.83 -24.15 12.02
N THR A 406 14.54 -24.34 10.91
CA THR A 406 15.94 -24.77 10.91
C THR A 406 16.76 -23.92 9.93
N ASN A 407 17.93 -23.47 10.38
CA ASN A 407 18.93 -22.80 9.57
C ASN A 407 20.24 -23.55 9.70
N THR A 408 20.72 -24.18 8.62
CA THR A 408 21.93 -24.99 8.58
C THR A 408 23.20 -24.25 8.17
N ALA A 409 23.06 -23.00 7.71
CA ALA A 409 24.21 -22.14 7.34
C ALA A 409 24.98 -21.66 8.57
N SER A 410 24.41 -21.77 9.75
CA SER A 410 25.07 -21.41 11.00
C SER A 410 26.01 -22.50 11.47
N SER A 411 27.15 -22.70 10.82
CA SER A 411 28.35 -23.22 11.47
C SER A 411 29.02 -22.13 12.36
N ILE A 412 28.37 -21.03 12.58
CA ILE A 412 28.74 -20.08 13.62
C ILE A 412 28.12 -20.65 14.89
N ASP A 413 28.97 -21.24 15.72
CA ASP A 413 28.65 -21.47 17.14
C ASP A 413 27.95 -20.25 17.67
N ASN A 414 26.67 -20.39 17.97
CA ASN A 414 25.73 -19.37 18.35
C ASN A 414 26.30 -18.44 19.45
N PRO A 415 26.94 -17.30 19.13
CA PRO A 415 26.97 -16.28 20.12
C PRO A 415 25.52 -15.80 20.18
N THR A 416 24.88 -16.06 21.31
CA THR A 416 23.58 -15.45 21.60
C THR A 416 23.67 -13.99 21.18
N ILE A 417 22.64 -13.50 20.43
CA ILE A 417 22.57 -12.09 20.01
C ILE A 417 22.87 -11.16 21.19
N ASP A 418 22.45 -11.50 22.39
CA ASP A 418 22.80 -10.85 23.65
C ASP A 418 24.31 -10.76 23.89
N ASN A 419 25.10 -11.75 23.51
CA ASN A 419 26.56 -11.68 23.68
C ASN A 419 27.25 -10.85 22.58
N MET A 420 26.70 -10.75 21.38
CA MET A 420 27.24 -9.86 20.34
C MET A 420 26.93 -8.39 20.64
N PHE A 421 25.72 -8.06 21.08
CA PHE A 421 25.37 -6.68 21.45
C PHE A 421 26.09 -6.23 22.72
N ASN A 422 26.25 -7.09 23.72
CA ASN A 422 26.91 -6.72 24.98
C ASN A 422 28.46 -6.71 24.88
N GLN A 423 29.04 -7.31 23.84
CA GLN A 423 30.51 -7.31 23.66
C GLN A 423 31.02 -6.24 22.68
N VAL A 424 30.16 -5.68 21.82
CA VAL A 424 30.57 -4.80 20.72
C VAL A 424 30.39 -3.32 21.03
N PHE A 425 29.48 -2.95 21.90
CA PHE A 425 29.22 -1.54 22.20
C PHE A 425 29.06 -1.27 23.71
N ASP A 426 29.96 -0.49 24.28
CA ASP A 426 29.77 0.12 25.58
C ASP A 426 29.08 1.49 25.36
N ILE A 427 27.79 1.53 25.62
CA ILE A 427 26.97 2.74 25.43
C ILE A 427 26.80 3.43 26.77
N LYS A 428 27.34 4.64 26.93
CA LYS A 428 27.20 5.44 28.13
C LYS A 428 26.67 6.83 27.83
N LEU A 429 25.74 7.29 28.65
CA LEU A 429 25.31 8.69 28.67
C LEU A 429 26.29 9.47 29.58
N ASP A 430 26.90 10.51 29.00
CA ASP A 430 27.74 11.47 29.73
C ASP A 430 27.14 12.87 29.55
N GLY A 431 26.27 13.25 30.48
CA GLY A 431 25.45 14.45 30.37
C GLY A 431 24.40 14.28 29.26
N SER A 432 24.35 15.21 28.31
CA SER A 432 23.48 15.16 27.12
C SER A 432 24.12 14.47 25.90
N LYS A 433 25.30 13.85 26.05
CA LYS A 433 26.06 13.23 24.98
C LYS A 433 26.04 11.71 25.08
N LEU A 434 25.71 11.04 24.00
CA LEU A 434 25.76 9.58 23.88
C LEU A 434 27.18 9.19 23.48
N LYS A 435 27.92 8.50 24.38
CA LYS A 435 29.22 7.89 24.05
C LYS A 435 29.04 6.44 23.69
N ILE A 436 29.36 6.08 22.43
CA ILE A 436 29.37 4.72 21.96
C ILE A 436 30.81 4.29 21.74
N LYS A 437 31.27 3.29 22.51
CA LYS A 437 32.57 2.67 22.34
C LYS A 437 32.42 1.31 21.73
N GLY A 438 32.90 1.13 20.51
CA GLY A 438 32.93 -0.17 19.83
C GLY A 438 34.32 -0.72 19.69
N THR A 439 34.52 -2.02 19.97
CA THR A 439 35.73 -2.75 19.55
C THR A 439 35.34 -3.72 18.48
N SER A 440 35.82 -3.54 17.22
CA SER A 440 35.70 -4.58 16.20
C SER A 440 36.82 -5.60 16.37
N HIS A 441 36.47 -6.85 16.54
CA HIS A 441 37.42 -7.97 16.39
C HIS A 441 37.27 -8.57 15.01
N ASN A 442 38.37 -8.53 14.21
CA ASN A 442 38.43 -9.30 12.98
C ASN A 442 38.74 -10.76 13.32
N VAL A 443 37.92 -11.65 12.80
CA VAL A 443 38.02 -13.12 13.05
C VAL A 443 39.36 -13.72 12.58
N ASN A 444 40.18 -12.97 11.85
CA ASN A 444 41.50 -13.38 11.35
C ASN A 444 42.69 -12.75 12.08
N GLY A 445 42.49 -12.19 13.26
CA GLY A 445 43.56 -12.02 14.25
C GLY A 445 44.57 -10.88 14.04
N ASN A 446 44.42 -9.99 13.05
CA ASN A 446 45.50 -9.04 12.75
C ASN A 446 45.10 -7.61 12.46
N TYR A 447 44.08 -7.03 13.06
CA TYR A 447 43.93 -5.55 13.13
C TYR A 447 42.91 -5.14 14.21
N SER A 448 43.35 -4.44 15.21
CA SER A 448 42.48 -3.68 16.10
C SER A 448 42.44 -2.22 15.63
N ALA A 449 41.31 -1.78 15.11
CA ALA A 449 41.04 -0.37 14.92
C ALA A 449 40.12 0.11 16.06
N LYS A 450 40.59 1.00 16.90
CA LYS A 450 39.73 1.75 17.82
C LYS A 450 39.17 2.93 17.05
N THR A 451 37.90 2.94 16.85
CA THR A 451 37.21 4.12 16.28
C THR A 451 36.29 4.69 17.34
N ASP A 452 36.65 5.85 17.87
CA ASP A 452 35.75 6.66 18.69
C ASP A 452 34.86 7.49 17.74
N VAL A 453 33.60 7.12 17.62
CA VAL A 453 32.62 7.93 16.87
C VAL A 453 31.84 8.76 17.86
N LEU A 454 32.16 10.04 17.94
CA LEU A 454 31.34 11.05 18.63
C LEU A 454 30.35 11.59 17.59
N ARG A 455 29.06 11.35 17.78
CA ARG A 455 27.99 12.13 17.13
C ARG A 455 27.27 12.95 18.18
N GLU A 456 27.22 14.25 17.97
CA GLU A 456 26.33 15.15 18.70
C GLU A 456 24.92 14.99 18.13
N LEU A 457 23.96 14.71 19.01
CA LEU A 457 22.53 14.74 18.70
C LEU A 457 22.02 16.18 18.89
#